data_78cbbb27d66afb804cfce6dff8dbd440
#
_entry.id   78cbbb27d66afb804cfce6dff8dbd440
#
_cell.length_a   1.000
_cell.length_b   1.000
_cell.length_c   1.000
_cell.angle_alpha   90.00
_cell.angle_beta   90.00
_cell.angle_gamma   90.00
#
_symmetry.space_group_name_H-M   'P 1'
#
loop_
_entity.id
_entity.type
_entity.pdbx_description
1 polymer ?
#
loop_
_entity_poly.entity_id
_entity_poly.type
_entity_poly.pdbx_seq_one_letter_code
_entity_poly.pdbx_strand_id
1 'polypeptide(L)'
;MENIGILTHFEETVHAKGITIFKLKEAERNVFFSKLPQPFRCLYLTDEDLEWRTNEFGTSRTEEIEEKIPNNPTIMSGEFSEILCYYIVPEKYLPDSNLRPPKWKWKESKNNPAHFTDVILFYQNTPDAPQANDCLISIESKARATRPIS
;
A
#
# COMPACT_ATOMS: atom_id res chain seq x y z
N MET A 1 12.08 -1.86 -1.91
CA MET A 1 11.12 -0.84 -1.39
C MET A 1 11.28 -0.81 0.12
N GLU A 2 11.46 0.36 0.71
CA GLU A 2 11.76 0.49 2.13
C GLU A 2 10.56 0.09 3.00
N ASN A 3 10.88 -0.55 4.13
CA ASN A 3 9.95 -0.72 5.23
C ASN A 3 9.76 0.65 5.89
N ILE A 4 8.54 1.15 5.93
CA ILE A 4 8.23 2.49 6.46
C ILE A 4 7.99 2.50 7.98
N GLY A 5 8.16 1.34 8.65
CA GLY A 5 7.98 1.21 10.09
C GLY A 5 6.53 1.46 10.55
N ILE A 6 5.57 1.07 9.70
CA ILE A 6 4.15 1.40 9.91
C ILE A 6 3.58 0.78 11.19
N LEU A 7 4.04 -0.43 11.56
CA LEU A 7 3.53 -1.16 12.73
C LEU A 7 3.84 -0.47 14.06
N THR A 8 4.86 0.37 14.13
CA THR A 8 5.21 1.12 15.36
C THR A 8 4.07 2.01 15.85
N HIS A 9 3.17 2.43 14.94
CA HIS A 9 2.03 3.29 15.23
C HIS A 9 0.80 2.53 15.74
N PHE A 10 0.84 1.17 15.75
CA PHE A 10 -0.31 0.35 16.12
C PHE A 10 -0.10 -0.40 17.43
N GLU A 11 -1.20 -0.65 18.14
CA GLU A 11 -1.31 -1.67 19.18
C GLU A 11 -1.75 -2.96 18.52
N GLU A 12 -1.08 -4.06 18.84
CA GLU A 12 -1.41 -5.39 18.34
C GLU A 12 -2.10 -6.21 19.42
N THR A 13 -3.19 -6.86 19.06
CA THR A 13 -3.88 -7.84 19.91
C THR A 13 -4.16 -9.10 19.10
N VAL A 14 -3.71 -10.25 19.61
CA VAL A 14 -3.95 -11.56 19.00
C VAL A 14 -5.05 -12.29 19.78
N HIS A 15 -6.11 -12.67 19.08
CA HIS A 15 -7.20 -13.45 19.64
C HIS A 15 -7.00 -14.95 19.42
N ALA A 16 -7.63 -15.77 20.29
CA ALA A 16 -7.49 -17.23 20.32
C ALA A 16 -7.86 -17.95 18.99
N LYS A 17 -8.57 -17.28 18.10
CA LYS A 17 -8.94 -17.80 16.77
C LYS A 17 -7.93 -17.46 15.67
N GLY A 18 -6.73 -17.02 16.01
CA GLY A 18 -5.71 -16.58 15.04
C GLY A 18 -6.01 -15.25 14.38
N ILE A 19 -6.94 -14.46 14.94
CA ILE A 19 -7.25 -13.11 14.45
C ILE A 19 -6.30 -12.12 15.10
N THR A 20 -5.57 -11.37 14.28
CA THR A 20 -4.73 -10.27 14.75
C THR A 20 -5.44 -8.95 14.48
N ILE A 21 -5.54 -8.11 15.49
CA ILE A 21 -6.13 -6.77 15.41
C ILE A 21 -5.00 -5.76 15.57
N PHE A 22 -4.87 -4.87 14.59
CA PHE A 22 -3.99 -3.70 14.65
C PHE A 22 -4.86 -2.47 14.87
N LYS A 23 -4.71 -1.83 16.03
CA LYS A 23 -5.42 -0.60 16.38
C LYS A 23 -4.44 0.57 16.37
N LEU A 24 -4.74 1.58 15.55
CA LEU A 24 -3.94 2.80 15.53
C LEU A 24 -3.98 3.47 16.91
N LYS A 25 -2.80 3.74 17.49
CA LYS A 25 -2.67 4.45 18.76
C LYS A 25 -3.15 5.89 18.59
N GLU A 26 -4.03 6.36 19.47
CA GLU A 26 -4.60 7.71 19.36
C GLU A 26 -3.51 8.79 19.41
N ALA A 27 -2.50 8.61 20.26
CA ALA A 27 -1.37 9.54 20.38
C ALA A 27 -0.51 9.60 19.09
N GLU A 28 -0.52 8.53 18.28
CA GLU A 28 0.27 8.41 17.06
C GLU A 28 -0.49 8.85 15.80
N ARG A 29 -1.79 9.11 15.91
CA ARG A 29 -2.69 9.36 14.78
C ARG A 29 -2.17 10.43 13.82
N ASN A 30 -1.83 11.60 14.33
CA ASN A 30 -1.38 12.71 13.49
C ASN A 30 -0.02 12.42 12.83
N VAL A 31 0.89 11.80 13.57
CA VAL A 31 2.22 11.39 13.05
C VAL A 31 2.06 10.35 11.96
N PHE A 32 1.21 9.35 12.20
CA PHE A 32 0.89 8.31 11.22
C PHE A 32 0.39 8.91 9.90
N PHE A 33 -0.69 9.70 9.94
CA PHE A 33 -1.26 10.29 8.74
C PHE A 33 -0.35 11.30 8.03
N SER A 34 0.55 11.97 8.75
CA SER A 34 1.53 12.87 8.12
C SER A 34 2.61 12.14 7.32
N LYS A 35 2.89 10.89 7.66
CA LYS A 35 3.91 10.06 6.99
C LYS A 35 3.41 9.30 5.76
N LEU A 36 2.09 9.13 5.60
CA LEU A 36 1.52 8.29 4.54
C LEU A 36 1.54 8.91 3.12
N PRO A 37 1.38 10.24 2.92
CA PRO A 37 1.14 10.79 1.59
C PRO A 37 2.22 10.43 0.58
N GLN A 38 3.50 10.55 0.93
CA GLN A 38 4.59 10.25 0.02
C GLN A 38 4.71 8.75 -0.29
N PRO A 39 4.79 7.82 0.68
CA PRO A 39 4.81 6.39 0.39
C PRO A 39 3.61 5.93 -0.44
N PHE A 40 2.41 6.42 -0.15
CA PHE A 40 1.20 6.05 -0.89
C PHE A 40 1.25 6.56 -2.33
N ARG A 41 1.62 7.83 -2.54
CA ARG A 41 1.79 8.39 -3.88
C ARG A 41 2.82 7.60 -4.69
N CYS A 42 3.95 7.19 -4.08
CA CYS A 42 4.99 6.43 -4.75
C CYS A 42 4.54 5.06 -5.29
N LEU A 43 3.43 4.49 -4.78
CA LEU A 43 2.84 3.27 -5.33
C LEU A 43 2.10 3.51 -6.66
N TYR A 44 1.67 4.74 -6.93
CA TYR A 44 1.05 5.14 -8.21
C TYR A 44 2.08 5.73 -9.17
N LEU A 45 2.98 6.54 -8.64
CA LEU A 45 3.91 7.35 -9.41
C LEU A 45 5.16 7.62 -8.57
N THR A 46 6.29 7.01 -8.92
CA THR A 46 7.56 7.23 -8.22
C THR A 46 8.09 8.65 -8.45
N ASP A 47 9.11 9.06 -7.69
CA ASP A 47 9.70 10.39 -7.91
C ASP A 47 10.41 10.46 -9.26
N GLU A 48 11.04 9.37 -9.70
CA GLU A 48 11.67 9.27 -11.02
C GLU A 48 10.65 9.34 -12.15
N ASP A 49 9.52 8.58 -12.04
CA ASP A 49 8.45 8.63 -13.03
C ASP A 49 7.85 10.05 -13.10
N LEU A 50 7.68 10.70 -11.94
CA LEU A 50 7.12 12.04 -11.83
C LEU A 50 8.03 13.08 -12.49
N GLU A 51 9.34 13.01 -12.25
CA GLU A 51 10.32 13.90 -12.87
C GLU A 51 10.38 13.69 -14.38
N TRP A 52 10.41 12.43 -14.83
CA TRP A 52 10.40 12.10 -16.26
C TRP A 52 9.14 12.68 -16.94
N ARG A 53 7.95 12.45 -16.37
CA ARG A 53 6.68 12.92 -16.96
C ARG A 53 6.58 14.42 -17.03
N THR A 54 6.96 15.14 -15.96
CA THR A 54 6.94 16.61 -15.95
C THR A 54 7.86 17.19 -17.02
N ASN A 55 9.02 16.58 -17.24
CA ASN A 55 9.97 17.03 -18.26
C ASN A 55 9.48 16.68 -19.69
N GLU A 56 8.94 15.49 -19.89
CA GLU A 56 8.51 15.03 -21.22
C GLU A 56 7.24 15.75 -21.70
N PHE A 57 6.28 15.97 -20.81
CA PHE A 57 4.97 16.55 -21.17
C PHE A 57 4.86 18.05 -20.88
N GLY A 58 5.83 18.65 -20.21
CA GLY A 58 5.80 20.07 -19.83
C GLY A 58 4.71 20.39 -18.79
N THR A 59 4.28 19.40 -18.01
CA THR A 59 3.24 19.51 -16.99
C THR A 59 3.85 19.85 -15.62
N SER A 60 3.02 20.29 -14.68
CA SER A 60 3.43 20.46 -13.29
C SER A 60 3.39 19.12 -12.53
N ARG A 61 4.17 19.01 -11.45
CA ARG A 61 4.11 17.85 -10.54
C ARG A 61 2.69 17.61 -9.99
N THR A 62 1.95 18.65 -9.71
CA THR A 62 0.57 18.58 -9.22
C THR A 62 -0.36 17.95 -10.24
N GLU A 63 -0.29 18.40 -11.49
CA GLU A 63 -1.11 17.83 -12.58
C GLU A 63 -0.83 16.35 -12.78
N GLU A 64 0.44 15.92 -12.78
CA GLU A 64 0.80 14.52 -12.93
C GLU A 64 0.30 13.65 -11.75
N ILE A 65 0.37 14.17 -10.53
CA ILE A 65 -0.16 13.48 -9.35
C ILE A 65 -1.69 13.37 -9.41
N GLU A 66 -2.39 14.45 -9.74
CA GLU A 66 -3.85 14.49 -9.87
C GLU A 66 -4.35 13.56 -10.99
N GLU A 67 -3.56 13.34 -12.04
CA GLU A 67 -3.89 12.41 -13.12
C GLU A 67 -3.83 10.95 -12.66
N LYS A 68 -2.98 10.60 -11.72
CA LYS A 68 -2.72 9.20 -11.30
C LYS A 68 -3.49 8.80 -10.05
N ILE A 69 -3.62 9.69 -9.06
CA ILE A 69 -4.28 9.37 -7.80
C ILE A 69 -5.79 9.45 -7.95
N PRO A 70 -6.56 8.42 -7.50
CA PRO A 70 -8.02 8.46 -7.56
C PRO A 70 -8.59 9.63 -6.76
N ASN A 71 -9.69 10.18 -7.26
CA ASN A 71 -10.48 11.21 -6.58
C ASN A 71 -11.92 10.75 -6.30
N ASN A 72 -12.27 9.53 -6.68
CA ASN A 72 -13.54 8.89 -6.30
C ASN A 72 -13.44 8.33 -4.88
N PRO A 73 -14.26 8.77 -3.91
CA PRO A 73 -14.15 8.34 -2.51
C PRO A 73 -14.26 6.83 -2.28
N THR A 74 -15.06 6.12 -3.08
CA THR A 74 -15.20 4.66 -2.96
C THR A 74 -13.90 3.95 -3.38
N ILE A 75 -13.32 4.37 -4.51
CA ILE A 75 -12.05 3.83 -4.99
C ILE A 75 -10.93 4.17 -4.00
N MET A 76 -10.86 5.42 -3.54
CA MET A 76 -9.87 5.85 -2.55
C MET A 76 -9.93 5.01 -1.26
N SER A 77 -11.13 4.74 -0.75
CA SER A 77 -11.30 3.95 0.47
C SER A 77 -10.85 2.50 0.29
N GLY A 78 -11.19 1.87 -0.85
CA GLY A 78 -10.76 0.52 -1.18
C GLY A 78 -9.24 0.44 -1.30
N GLU A 79 -8.65 1.27 -2.15
CA GLU A 79 -7.21 1.29 -2.38
C GLU A 79 -6.41 1.68 -1.14
N PHE A 80 -6.94 2.56 -0.28
CA PHE A 80 -6.31 2.88 1.00
C PHE A 80 -6.16 1.64 1.88
N SER A 81 -7.19 0.80 1.99
CA SER A 81 -7.11 -0.44 2.79
C SER A 81 -6.14 -1.46 2.19
N GLU A 82 -6.13 -1.60 0.88
CA GLU A 82 -5.17 -2.46 0.17
C GLU A 82 -3.73 -1.99 0.40
N ILE A 83 -3.48 -0.68 0.28
CA ILE A 83 -2.16 -0.09 0.50
C ILE A 83 -1.71 -0.25 1.97
N LEU A 84 -2.63 -0.13 2.94
CA LEU A 84 -2.30 -0.44 4.32
C LEU A 84 -1.86 -1.89 4.49
N CYS A 85 -2.58 -2.85 3.88
CA CYS A 85 -2.19 -4.26 3.88
C CYS A 85 -0.82 -4.47 3.20
N TYR A 86 -0.55 -3.76 2.11
CA TYR A 86 0.72 -3.81 1.38
C TYR A 86 1.93 -3.41 2.25
N TYR A 87 1.75 -2.54 3.25
CA TYR A 87 2.80 -2.17 4.20
C TYR A 87 2.78 -3.01 5.47
N ILE A 88 1.61 -3.26 6.06
CA ILE A 88 1.46 -3.96 7.35
C ILE A 88 1.85 -5.45 7.23
N VAL A 89 1.35 -6.14 6.22
CA VAL A 89 1.52 -7.60 6.13
C VAL A 89 2.98 -8.02 5.93
N PRO A 90 3.76 -7.41 5.01
CA PRO A 90 5.17 -7.77 4.93
C PRO A 90 5.95 -7.42 6.19
N GLU A 91 5.70 -6.26 6.80
CA GLU A 91 6.41 -5.87 8.02
C GLU A 91 6.14 -6.86 9.19
N LYS A 92 4.94 -7.45 9.23
CA LYS A 92 4.56 -8.39 10.28
C LYS A 92 4.95 -9.84 10.00
N TYR A 93 4.68 -10.31 8.77
CA TYR A 93 4.68 -11.75 8.46
C TYR A 93 5.76 -12.15 7.47
N LEU A 94 6.30 -11.23 6.69
CA LEU A 94 7.29 -11.49 5.66
C LEU A 94 8.28 -10.33 5.54
N PRO A 95 9.02 -10.00 6.64
CA PRO A 95 9.89 -8.82 6.67
C PRO A 95 11.00 -8.87 5.59
N ASP A 96 11.41 -10.07 5.18
CA ASP A 96 12.40 -10.29 4.15
C ASP A 96 11.82 -10.33 2.73
N SER A 97 10.53 -9.98 2.55
CA SER A 97 9.91 -9.95 1.21
C SER A 97 10.68 -9.00 0.30
N ASN A 98 11.19 -9.53 -0.80
CA ASN A 98 12.07 -8.80 -1.71
C ASN A 98 11.36 -8.39 -3.01
N LEU A 99 10.14 -8.89 -3.25
CA LEU A 99 9.35 -8.53 -4.42
C LEU A 99 7.89 -8.25 -4.03
N ARG A 100 7.48 -7.01 -4.19
CA ARG A 100 6.15 -6.50 -3.88
C ARG A 100 5.66 -5.61 -5.04
N PRO A 101 5.00 -6.16 -6.07
CA PRO A 101 4.56 -5.37 -7.21
C PRO A 101 3.47 -4.38 -6.83
N PRO A 102 3.66 -3.07 -7.04
CA PRO A 102 2.66 -2.05 -6.78
C PRO A 102 1.65 -1.97 -7.93
N LYS A 103 0.56 -2.74 -7.88
CA LYS A 103 -0.44 -2.83 -8.95
C LYS A 103 -1.05 -1.47 -9.34
N TRP A 104 -1.09 -0.52 -8.43
CA TRP A 104 -1.63 0.82 -8.66
C TRP A 104 -0.88 1.61 -9.74
N LYS A 105 0.40 1.31 -9.94
CA LYS A 105 1.23 1.90 -11.02
C LYS A 105 0.71 1.55 -12.41
N TRP A 106 0.02 0.41 -12.56
CA TRP A 106 -0.45 -0.12 -13.86
C TRP A 106 -1.92 0.21 -14.14
N LYS A 107 -2.54 1.09 -13.37
CA LYS A 107 -3.93 1.50 -13.63
C LYS A 107 -4.04 2.26 -14.95
N GLU A 108 -5.00 1.85 -15.78
CA GLU A 108 -5.33 2.54 -17.02
C GLU A 108 -6.08 3.86 -16.78
N SER A 109 -6.89 3.91 -15.72
CA SER A 109 -7.63 5.10 -15.30
C SER A 109 -7.61 5.22 -13.79
N LYS A 110 -7.43 6.45 -13.28
CA LYS A 110 -7.33 6.71 -11.84
C LYS A 110 -8.54 6.27 -11.04
N ASN A 111 -9.74 6.35 -11.61
CA ASN A 111 -10.99 6.02 -10.92
C ASN A 111 -11.53 4.63 -11.26
N ASN A 112 -10.79 3.81 -11.99
CA ASN A 112 -11.09 2.40 -12.12
C ASN A 112 -10.35 1.61 -11.03
N PRO A 113 -10.97 0.58 -10.43
CA PRO A 113 -10.25 -0.29 -9.51
C PRO A 113 -9.07 -0.95 -10.23
N ALA A 114 -7.97 -1.11 -9.53
CA ALA A 114 -6.87 -1.92 -10.03
C ALA A 114 -7.34 -3.39 -10.06
N HIS A 115 -7.29 -4.00 -11.25
CA HIS A 115 -7.64 -5.40 -11.40
C HIS A 115 -6.61 -6.31 -10.70
N PHE A 116 -6.96 -7.58 -10.53
CA PHE A 116 -6.19 -8.65 -9.90
C PHE A 116 -6.37 -8.72 -8.36
N THR A 117 -5.62 -9.63 -7.73
CA THR A 117 -5.53 -9.79 -6.28
C THR A 117 -5.16 -8.44 -5.62
N ASP A 118 -5.74 -8.17 -4.45
CA ASP A 118 -5.56 -6.88 -3.78
C ASP A 118 -4.10 -6.59 -3.49
N VAL A 119 -3.39 -7.56 -2.89
CA VAL A 119 -1.93 -7.46 -2.67
C VAL A 119 -1.28 -8.82 -2.89
N ILE A 120 -0.13 -8.83 -3.54
CA ILE A 120 0.73 -10.01 -3.69
C ILE A 120 2.12 -9.68 -3.15
N LEU A 121 2.64 -10.56 -2.33
CA LEU A 121 3.99 -10.50 -1.79
C LEU A 121 4.75 -11.75 -2.19
N PHE A 122 6.00 -11.57 -2.58
CA PHE A 122 6.91 -12.67 -2.86
C PHE A 122 8.13 -12.58 -1.96
N TYR A 123 8.62 -13.72 -1.56
CA TYR A 123 9.95 -13.91 -1.03
C TYR A 123 10.68 -14.93 -1.91
N GLN A 124 11.78 -14.53 -2.48
CA GLN A 124 12.69 -15.43 -3.20
C GLN A 124 13.98 -15.54 -2.40
N ASN A 125 14.33 -16.77 -2.04
CA ASN A 125 15.58 -17.04 -1.31
C ASN A 125 16.81 -16.75 -2.17
N THR A 126 16.73 -17.04 -3.47
CA THR A 126 17.76 -16.72 -4.46
C THR A 126 17.12 -15.97 -5.63
N PRO A 127 17.49 -14.72 -5.90
CA PRO A 127 16.98 -14.00 -7.06
C PRO A 127 17.22 -14.80 -8.36
N ASP A 128 16.20 -14.81 -9.24
CA ASP A 128 16.23 -15.47 -10.55
C ASP A 128 16.38 -17.01 -10.55
N ALA A 129 16.34 -17.64 -9.37
CA ALA A 129 16.46 -19.09 -9.23
C ALA A 129 15.36 -19.62 -8.30
N PRO A 130 14.21 -20.13 -8.83
CA PRO A 130 13.11 -20.67 -8.01
C PRO A 130 13.60 -21.75 -7.06
N GLN A 131 13.20 -21.64 -5.80
CA GLN A 131 13.56 -22.54 -4.72
C GLN A 131 12.30 -23.10 -4.04
N ALA A 132 12.40 -24.29 -3.44
CA ALA A 132 11.29 -24.92 -2.73
C ALA A 132 10.81 -24.14 -1.49
N ASN A 133 11.64 -23.24 -0.96
CA ASN A 133 11.34 -22.37 0.18
C ASN A 133 10.94 -20.94 -0.24
N ASP A 134 10.76 -20.69 -1.53
CA ASP A 134 10.16 -19.43 -1.98
C ASP A 134 8.72 -19.36 -1.48
N CYS A 135 8.26 -18.17 -1.13
CA CYS A 135 6.96 -17.94 -0.55
C CYS A 135 6.17 -16.90 -1.35
N LEU A 136 4.89 -17.18 -1.55
CA LEU A 136 3.91 -16.25 -2.11
C LEU A 136 2.78 -16.07 -1.11
N ILE A 137 2.47 -14.80 -0.79
CA ILE A 137 1.31 -14.43 0.02
C ILE A 137 0.37 -13.61 -0.87
N SER A 138 -0.87 -14.08 -0.98
CA SER A 138 -1.97 -13.36 -1.63
C SER A 138 -2.92 -12.83 -0.54
N ILE A 139 -3.27 -11.56 -0.61
CA ILE A 139 -4.07 -10.86 0.39
C ILE A 139 -5.34 -10.36 -0.27
N GLU A 140 -6.47 -10.60 0.37
CA GLU A 140 -7.77 -9.99 0.08
C GLU A 140 -8.06 -8.93 1.15
N SER A 141 -8.33 -7.71 0.75
CA SER A 141 -8.61 -6.58 1.63
C SER A 141 -10.09 -6.19 1.56
N LYS A 142 -10.70 -5.93 2.71
CA LYS A 142 -12.09 -5.44 2.78
C LYS A 142 -12.15 -4.17 3.62
N ALA A 143 -12.39 -3.05 2.94
CA ALA A 143 -12.63 -1.77 3.61
C ALA A 143 -14.08 -1.66 4.06
N ARG A 144 -14.27 -1.18 5.28
CA ARG A 144 -15.59 -0.75 5.77
C ARG A 144 -15.45 0.60 6.45
N ALA A 145 -16.00 1.63 5.81
CA ALA A 145 -16.17 2.92 6.47
C ALA A 145 -17.34 2.82 7.46
N THR A 146 -17.05 2.91 8.75
CA THR A 146 -18.09 3.10 9.78
C THR A 146 -18.34 4.58 9.92
N ARG A 147 -19.62 5.01 9.87
CA ARG A 147 -19.97 6.38 10.26
C ARG A 147 -19.59 6.57 11.73
N PRO A 148 -19.08 7.75 12.12
CA PRO A 148 -18.93 8.07 13.53
C PRO A 148 -20.27 7.85 14.21
N ILE A 149 -20.26 7.15 15.34
CA ILE A 149 -21.43 7.08 16.20
C ILE A 149 -21.61 8.50 16.76
N SER A 150 -22.65 9.17 16.29
CA SER A 150 -23.04 10.50 16.77
C SER A 150 -23.61 10.41 18.18
#